data_fd7207e85edb73785ce608457edd5f2a
#
_entry.id   fd7207e85edb73785ce608457edd5f2a
#
_cell.length_a   1.000
_cell.length_b   1.000
_cell.length_c   1.000
_cell.angle_alpha   90.00
_cell.angle_beta   90.00
_cell.angle_gamma   90.00
#
_symmetry.space_group_name_H-M   'P 1'
#
loop_
_entity.id
_entity.type
_entity.pdbx_description
1 polymer ?
#
loop_
_entity_poly.entity_id
_entity_poly.type
_entity_poly.pdbx_seq_one_letter_code
_entity_poly.pdbx_strand_id
1 'polypeptide(L)'
;MKRILVGLALLGFSLNVFAWGDLGHAAIAEVAQRHLTPKAAKALDEYLDGMKLASIASDADKYRSYWVLDLGFVPTNPDDARVSFLKEFDFTTPLNISPWSHSITVDKDMNPYPTDNLDGAYINNDCYYVKILAEKLRNEAATMDPAERRKAIALIVHFIGDMHCPVHIVYLPDNTDKGHFDVAFGGRKTNYHSFWDGPVMNGLPGGFQEMAYLVDTKSKREIREITKGDVYDWAKDSATQSLQAYELVKPGDVIPSTFPYDVRPLLYSQLRNAGYRLAAQLNEIFK
;
A
#
# COMPACT_ATOMS: atom_id res chain seq x y z
N MET A 1 -2.28 6.48 -57.74
CA MET A 1 -2.55 5.53 -56.62
C MET A 1 -1.90 6.12 -55.37
N LYS A 2 -2.71 6.74 -54.48
CA LYS A 2 -2.23 7.33 -53.21
C LYS A 2 -2.25 6.23 -52.14
N ARG A 3 -1.08 5.85 -51.61
CA ARG A 3 -0.97 4.93 -50.48
C ARG A 3 -1.29 5.72 -49.18
N ILE A 4 -2.39 5.39 -48.54
CA ILE A 4 -2.76 5.87 -47.23
C ILE A 4 -1.97 5.00 -46.21
N LEU A 5 -0.97 5.59 -45.57
CA LEU A 5 -0.32 5.00 -44.39
C LEU A 5 -1.26 5.23 -43.20
N VAL A 6 -1.91 4.18 -42.74
CA VAL A 6 -2.61 4.17 -41.46
C VAL A 6 -1.55 3.96 -40.39
N GLY A 7 -1.18 5.05 -39.71
CA GLY A 7 -0.36 4.98 -38.51
C GLY A 7 -1.16 4.38 -37.37
N LEU A 8 -0.86 3.15 -36.96
CA LEU A 8 -1.31 2.62 -35.67
C LEU A 8 -0.63 3.42 -34.56
N ALA A 9 -1.34 4.33 -33.95
CA ALA A 9 -0.94 4.90 -32.67
C ALA A 9 -1.07 3.77 -31.62
N LEU A 10 0.07 3.19 -31.23
CA LEU A 10 0.17 2.40 -30.03
C LEU A 10 -0.08 3.34 -28.84
N LEU A 11 -1.32 3.40 -28.38
CA LEU A 11 -1.65 3.92 -27.06
C LEU A 11 -0.97 3.01 -26.05
N GLY A 12 0.20 3.41 -25.61
CA GLY A 12 0.85 2.82 -24.45
C GLY A 12 -0.07 3.10 -23.24
N PHE A 13 -0.86 2.11 -22.86
CA PHE A 13 -1.44 2.10 -21.53
C PHE A 13 -0.26 2.00 -20.56
N SER A 14 0.08 3.12 -19.93
CA SER A 14 0.84 3.09 -18.68
C SER A 14 -0.01 2.29 -17.69
N LEU A 15 0.35 1.05 -17.46
CA LEU A 15 -0.19 0.27 -16.36
C LEU A 15 0.21 1.02 -15.09
N ASN A 16 -0.75 1.69 -14.46
CA ASN A 16 -0.56 2.20 -13.12
C ASN A 16 -0.18 1.00 -12.24
N VAL A 17 1.00 1.07 -11.66
CA VAL A 17 1.54 0.04 -10.78
C VAL A 17 1.01 0.37 -9.39
N PHE A 18 0.13 -0.47 -8.87
CA PHE A 18 -0.50 -0.32 -7.56
C PHE A 18 -0.02 -1.44 -6.65
N ALA A 19 0.48 -1.13 -5.48
CA ALA A 19 0.76 -2.12 -4.45
C ALA A 19 -0.47 -2.99 -4.19
N TRP A 20 -0.34 -4.28 -4.06
CA TRP A 20 -1.47 -5.23 -3.93
C TRP A 20 -2.56 -5.11 -5.00
N GLY A 21 -2.51 -4.11 -5.87
CA GLY A 21 -3.61 -3.71 -6.75
C GLY A 21 -4.90 -3.38 -5.99
N ASP A 22 -5.92 -2.95 -6.70
CA ASP A 22 -7.23 -2.64 -6.11
C ASP A 22 -7.81 -3.83 -5.31
N LEU A 23 -7.59 -5.06 -5.78
CA LEU A 23 -8.16 -6.27 -5.18
C LEU A 23 -7.58 -6.55 -3.80
N GLY A 24 -6.26 -6.45 -3.64
CA GLY A 24 -5.60 -6.75 -2.37
C GLY A 24 -5.86 -5.69 -1.31
N HIS A 25 -5.76 -4.40 -1.67
CA HIS A 25 -6.12 -3.31 -0.76
C HIS A 25 -7.57 -3.39 -0.30
N ALA A 26 -8.50 -3.67 -1.22
CA ALA A 26 -9.91 -3.84 -0.87
C ALA A 26 -10.15 -5.07 0.04
N ALA A 27 -9.42 -6.17 -0.17
CA ALA A 27 -9.50 -7.35 0.69
C ALA A 27 -8.99 -7.06 2.12
N ILE A 28 -7.86 -6.37 2.25
CA ILE A 28 -7.30 -5.92 3.54
C ILE A 28 -8.31 -5.03 4.26
N ALA A 29 -8.85 -4.04 3.57
CA ALA A 29 -9.85 -3.11 4.10
C ALA A 29 -11.14 -3.81 4.53
N GLU A 30 -11.59 -4.81 3.77
CA GLU A 30 -12.77 -5.62 4.11
C GLU A 30 -12.53 -6.49 5.37
N VAL A 31 -11.34 -7.09 5.53
CA VAL A 31 -10.97 -7.76 6.78
C VAL A 31 -11.02 -6.76 7.94
N ALA A 32 -10.40 -5.59 7.77
CA ALA A 32 -10.40 -4.57 8.82
C ALA A 32 -11.82 -4.12 9.19
N GLN A 33 -12.69 -3.89 8.21
CA GLN A 33 -14.08 -3.49 8.41
C GLN A 33 -14.85 -4.45 9.32
N ARG A 34 -14.58 -5.75 9.24
CA ARG A 34 -15.22 -6.80 10.06
C ARG A 34 -14.75 -6.81 11.51
N HIS A 35 -13.59 -6.23 11.80
CA HIS A 35 -12.96 -6.21 13.12
C HIS A 35 -12.97 -4.82 13.79
N LEU A 36 -13.72 -3.88 13.24
CA LEU A 36 -13.92 -2.57 13.87
C LEU A 36 -14.77 -2.71 15.14
N THR A 37 -14.41 -1.94 16.17
CA THR A 37 -15.29 -1.72 17.31
C THR A 37 -16.54 -0.95 16.88
N PRO A 38 -17.67 -1.08 17.61
CA PRO A 38 -18.87 -0.32 17.28
C PRO A 38 -18.62 1.20 17.24
N LYS A 39 -17.73 1.72 18.09
CA LYS A 39 -17.38 3.14 18.13
C LYS A 39 -16.59 3.56 16.91
N ALA A 40 -15.54 2.82 16.55
CA ALA A 40 -14.76 3.09 15.34
C ALA A 40 -15.59 2.93 14.06
N ALA A 41 -16.43 1.91 13.99
CA ALA A 41 -17.32 1.69 12.85
C ALA A 41 -18.29 2.87 12.66
N LYS A 42 -18.88 3.38 13.75
CA LYS A 42 -19.77 4.54 13.71
C LYS A 42 -19.02 5.80 13.25
N ALA A 43 -17.83 6.07 13.81
CA ALA A 43 -17.04 7.24 13.43
C ALA A 43 -16.62 7.19 11.95
N LEU A 44 -16.19 6.03 11.47
CA LEU A 44 -15.81 5.85 10.07
C LEU A 44 -17.02 5.95 9.12
N ASP A 45 -18.18 5.44 9.51
CA ASP A 45 -19.41 5.58 8.72
C ASP A 45 -19.80 7.07 8.56
N GLU A 46 -19.70 7.85 9.64
CA GLU A 46 -19.94 9.30 9.61
C GLU A 46 -18.86 10.03 8.78
N TYR A 47 -17.59 9.73 9.00
CA TYR A 47 -16.47 10.47 8.38
C TYR A 47 -16.25 10.11 6.92
N LEU A 48 -16.78 9.01 6.46
CA LEU A 48 -16.72 8.54 5.08
C LEU A 48 -18.06 8.62 4.35
N ASP A 49 -19.05 9.32 4.91
CA ASP A 49 -20.40 9.46 4.31
C ASP A 49 -21.02 8.11 3.92
N GLY A 50 -20.92 7.11 4.79
CA GLY A 50 -21.42 5.75 4.58
C GLY A 50 -20.58 4.87 3.66
N MET A 51 -19.48 5.38 3.10
CA MET A 51 -18.59 4.56 2.27
C MET A 51 -17.85 3.53 3.11
N LYS A 52 -17.59 2.37 2.51
CA LYS A 52 -16.82 1.30 3.14
C LYS A 52 -15.32 1.50 2.93
N LEU A 53 -14.48 1.00 3.86
CA LEU A 53 -13.04 1.10 3.76
C LEU A 53 -12.49 0.54 2.43
N ALA A 54 -13.10 -0.54 1.93
CA ALA A 54 -12.71 -1.14 0.65
C ALA A 54 -12.85 -0.19 -0.55
N SER A 55 -13.80 0.75 -0.50
CA SER A 55 -14.02 1.70 -1.61
C SER A 55 -12.99 2.83 -1.68
N ILE A 56 -12.24 3.06 -0.61
CA ILE A 56 -11.20 4.09 -0.53
C ILE A 56 -9.78 3.51 -0.42
N ALA A 57 -9.65 2.19 -0.42
CA ALA A 57 -8.40 1.51 -0.09
C ALA A 57 -7.27 1.79 -1.10
N SER A 58 -7.61 2.06 -2.37
CA SER A 58 -6.64 2.42 -3.41
C SER A 58 -6.67 3.91 -3.77
N ASP A 59 -7.36 4.74 -2.98
CA ASP A 59 -7.48 6.17 -3.30
C ASP A 59 -6.12 6.86 -3.26
N ALA A 60 -5.20 6.45 -2.39
CA ALA A 60 -3.86 7.03 -2.31
C ALA A 60 -3.10 6.92 -3.64
N ASP A 61 -3.18 5.79 -4.33
CA ASP A 61 -2.63 5.60 -5.67
C ASP A 61 -3.32 6.47 -6.73
N LYS A 62 -4.65 6.55 -6.65
CA LYS A 62 -5.46 7.38 -7.57
C LYS A 62 -5.14 8.86 -7.38
N TYR A 63 -5.03 9.33 -6.14
CA TYR A 63 -4.68 10.72 -5.83
C TYR A 63 -3.29 11.07 -6.34
N ARG A 64 -2.32 10.19 -6.23
CA ARG A 64 -0.98 10.38 -6.80
C ARG A 64 -1.02 10.71 -8.29
N SER A 65 -1.80 9.97 -9.07
CA SER A 65 -1.94 10.18 -10.52
C SER A 65 -2.85 11.36 -10.86
N TYR A 66 -3.98 11.47 -10.17
CA TYR A 66 -5.02 12.46 -10.42
C TYR A 66 -4.55 13.89 -10.11
N TRP A 67 -3.84 14.08 -9.02
CA TRP A 67 -3.38 15.39 -8.58
C TRP A 67 -2.26 15.96 -9.43
N VAL A 68 -1.41 15.10 -9.96
CA VAL A 68 -0.43 15.50 -10.97
C VAL A 68 -1.13 16.03 -12.23
N LEU A 69 -2.30 15.48 -12.58
CA LEU A 69 -3.08 15.91 -13.74
C LEU A 69 -3.93 17.15 -13.46
N ASP A 70 -4.55 17.23 -12.28
CA ASP A 70 -5.48 18.31 -11.92
C ASP A 70 -4.77 19.65 -11.67
N LEU A 71 -3.52 19.59 -11.20
CA LEU A 71 -2.68 20.76 -11.02
C LEU A 71 -2.13 21.37 -12.32
N GLY A 72 -2.40 20.77 -13.47
CA GLY A 72 -1.77 21.15 -14.73
C GLY A 72 -0.26 20.99 -14.72
N PHE A 73 0.24 20.25 -13.75
CA PHE A 73 1.67 20.03 -13.52
C PHE A 73 2.07 18.65 -14.03
N VAL A 74 2.80 18.61 -15.12
CA VAL A 74 3.47 17.39 -15.58
C VAL A 74 4.88 17.40 -14.97
N PRO A 75 5.17 16.60 -13.94
CA PRO A 75 6.48 16.61 -13.35
C PRO A 75 7.49 16.10 -14.37
N THR A 76 8.40 16.98 -14.77
CA THR A 76 9.60 16.61 -15.51
C THR A 76 10.66 16.03 -14.58
N ASN A 77 10.50 16.29 -13.28
CA ASN A 77 11.35 15.79 -12.20
C ASN A 77 10.45 15.22 -11.08
N PRO A 78 10.66 13.98 -10.61
CA PRO A 78 9.93 13.39 -9.48
C PRO A 78 9.96 14.25 -8.22
N ASP A 79 11.04 14.98 -7.97
CA ASP A 79 11.16 15.84 -6.80
C ASP A 79 10.21 17.05 -6.85
N ASP A 80 9.96 17.59 -8.03
CA ASP A 80 9.00 18.69 -8.21
C ASP A 80 7.56 18.22 -7.98
N ALA A 81 7.22 17.00 -8.41
CA ALA A 81 5.92 16.40 -8.17
C ALA A 81 5.68 16.20 -6.66
N ARG A 82 6.71 15.79 -5.92
CA ARG A 82 6.66 15.66 -4.47
C ARG A 82 6.33 16.99 -3.79
N VAL A 83 7.03 18.04 -4.15
CA VAL A 83 6.84 19.39 -3.58
C VAL A 83 5.43 19.91 -3.86
N SER A 84 4.90 19.68 -5.06
CA SER A 84 3.55 20.12 -5.42
C SER A 84 2.48 19.35 -4.66
N PHE A 85 2.61 18.04 -4.57
CA PHE A 85 1.74 17.16 -3.80
C PHE A 85 1.69 17.57 -2.32
N LEU A 86 2.83 17.90 -1.73
CA LEU A 86 2.95 18.33 -0.33
C LEU A 86 2.23 19.65 -0.04
N LYS A 87 2.32 20.61 -0.94
CA LYS A 87 1.69 21.92 -0.79
C LYS A 87 0.17 21.84 -0.80
N GLU A 88 -0.39 20.89 -1.53
CA GLU A 88 -1.85 20.74 -1.64
C GLU A 88 -2.49 19.96 -0.49
N PHE A 89 -1.75 19.06 0.15
CA PHE A 89 -2.31 18.36 1.30
C PHE A 89 -2.43 19.25 2.55
N ASP A 90 -1.91 20.47 2.53
CA ASP A 90 -1.85 21.38 3.67
C ASP A 90 -1.69 20.67 5.03
N PHE A 91 -0.91 19.62 5.02
CA PHE A 91 -0.39 19.04 6.24
C PHE A 91 0.64 20.03 6.74
N THR A 92 0.17 21.00 7.52
CA THR A 92 1.01 22.01 8.12
C THR A 92 2.15 21.35 8.88
N THR A 93 3.31 21.36 8.25
CA THR A 93 4.63 21.02 8.77
C THR A 93 4.72 19.92 9.85
N PRO A 94 5.53 18.92 9.68
CA PRO A 94 6.54 18.65 8.64
C PRO A 94 6.26 17.40 7.82
N LEU A 95 5.04 17.21 7.38
CA LEU A 95 4.63 16.00 6.67
C LEU A 95 5.03 16.05 5.20
N ASN A 96 6.28 15.73 4.94
CA ASN A 96 6.77 15.42 3.62
C ASN A 96 6.27 14.05 3.16
N ILE A 97 4.94 13.85 3.09
CA ILE A 97 4.39 12.64 2.49
C ILE A 97 4.70 12.71 1.00
N SER A 98 5.77 12.06 0.60
CA SER A 98 6.08 11.91 -0.79
C SER A 98 5.00 11.07 -1.48
N PRO A 99 4.46 11.48 -2.64
CA PRO A 99 3.57 10.65 -3.42
C PRO A 99 4.23 9.34 -3.87
N TRP A 100 5.54 9.24 -3.71
CA TRP A 100 6.35 8.06 -4.02
C TRP A 100 6.61 7.17 -2.80
N SER A 101 6.18 7.59 -1.61
CA SER A 101 6.33 6.82 -0.38
C SER A 101 5.20 5.81 -0.26
N HIS A 102 5.35 4.71 -0.93
CA HIS A 102 4.47 3.53 -0.85
C HIS A 102 5.31 2.32 -0.44
N SER A 103 6.19 2.51 0.55
CA SER A 103 7.15 1.50 0.97
C SER A 103 7.65 1.78 2.38
N ILE A 104 8.30 0.79 2.96
CA ILE A 104 9.07 0.95 4.18
C ILE A 104 10.55 0.72 3.89
N THR A 105 11.42 1.49 4.53
CA THR A 105 12.87 1.26 4.50
C THR A 105 13.29 0.62 5.82
N VAL A 106 14.04 -0.48 5.73
CA VAL A 106 14.53 -1.23 6.89
C VAL A 106 16.03 -1.36 6.89
N ASP A 107 16.61 -1.48 8.08
CA ASP A 107 18.03 -1.77 8.27
C ASP A 107 18.34 -3.28 8.08
N LYS A 108 19.61 -3.65 8.28
CA LYS A 108 20.08 -5.06 8.17
C LYS A 108 19.38 -6.02 9.15
N ASP A 109 18.81 -5.52 10.23
CA ASP A 109 18.12 -6.28 11.27
C ASP A 109 16.59 -6.19 11.12
N MET A 110 16.12 -5.73 9.95
CA MET A 110 14.72 -5.56 9.57
C MET A 110 13.97 -4.49 10.39
N ASN A 111 14.70 -3.60 11.07
CA ASN A 111 14.04 -2.51 11.80
C ASN A 111 13.70 -1.37 10.84
N PRO A 112 12.45 -0.91 10.78
CA PRO A 112 12.11 0.31 10.08
C PRO A 112 12.77 1.52 10.74
N TYR A 113 13.16 2.51 9.93
CA TYR A 113 13.70 3.75 10.47
C TYR A 113 12.60 4.56 11.18
N PRO A 114 12.94 5.32 12.23
CA PRO A 114 11.94 6.03 13.03
C PRO A 114 11.34 7.27 12.34
N THR A 115 11.98 7.75 11.27
CA THR A 115 11.56 8.92 10.49
C THR A 115 11.70 8.66 9.00
N ASP A 116 11.26 9.61 8.18
CA ASP A 116 11.44 9.59 6.72
C ASP A 116 12.76 10.25 6.26
N ASN A 117 13.63 10.57 7.19
CA ASN A 117 14.93 11.20 6.91
C ASN A 117 16.07 10.40 7.53
N LEU A 118 17.05 10.06 6.72
CA LEU A 118 18.28 9.40 7.13
C LEU A 118 19.47 10.28 6.70
N ASP A 119 20.15 10.88 7.67
CA ASP A 119 21.34 11.73 7.45
C ASP A 119 21.13 12.82 6.40
N GLY A 120 19.95 13.45 6.39
CA GLY A 120 19.58 14.48 5.43
C GLY A 120 19.05 13.96 4.09
N ALA A 121 19.00 12.65 3.87
CA ALA A 121 18.39 12.03 2.72
C ALA A 121 16.97 11.54 3.04
N TYR A 122 16.06 11.77 2.09
CA TYR A 122 14.71 11.25 2.17
C TYR A 122 14.69 9.74 1.97
N ILE A 123 13.92 9.04 2.81
CA ILE A 123 13.67 7.60 2.69
C ILE A 123 12.17 7.30 2.73
N ASN A 124 11.75 6.23 2.09
CA ASN A 124 10.38 5.76 2.16
C ASN A 124 10.07 5.20 3.55
N ASN A 125 8.97 5.63 4.17
CA ASN A 125 8.60 5.17 5.50
C ASN A 125 7.11 5.29 5.81
N ASP A 126 6.33 4.34 5.35
CA ASP A 126 4.88 4.27 5.60
C ASP A 126 4.56 4.22 7.10
N CYS A 127 5.42 3.60 7.92
CA CYS A 127 5.23 3.53 9.37
C CYS A 127 5.20 4.92 10.01
N TYR A 128 6.13 5.77 9.58
CA TYR A 128 6.22 7.15 10.05
C TYR A 128 4.96 7.94 9.70
N TYR A 129 4.48 7.80 8.48
CA TYR A 129 3.27 8.50 8.04
C TYR A 129 2.00 7.96 8.70
N VAL A 130 1.86 6.64 8.85
CA VAL A 130 0.74 6.06 9.61
C VAL A 130 0.70 6.60 11.03
N LYS A 131 1.85 6.69 11.72
CA LYS A 131 1.93 7.24 13.08
C LYS A 131 1.44 8.68 13.15
N ILE A 132 1.93 9.55 12.25
CA ILE A 132 1.59 10.97 12.25
C ILE A 132 0.12 11.18 11.87
N LEU A 133 -0.37 10.49 10.84
CA LEU A 133 -1.77 10.59 10.42
C LEU A 133 -2.72 10.06 11.51
N ALA A 134 -2.33 8.99 12.20
CA ALA A 134 -3.10 8.45 13.32
C ALA A 134 -3.18 9.44 14.48
N GLU A 135 -2.09 10.12 14.81
CA GLU A 135 -2.08 11.16 15.84
C GLU A 135 -2.96 12.35 15.44
N LYS A 136 -2.83 12.83 14.19
CA LYS A 136 -3.67 13.92 13.67
C LYS A 136 -5.15 13.55 13.72
N LEU A 137 -5.54 12.38 13.22
CA LEU A 137 -6.94 11.94 13.26
C LEU A 137 -7.47 11.78 14.68
N ARG A 138 -6.67 11.23 15.59
CA ARG A 138 -7.07 11.07 17.00
C ARG A 138 -7.40 12.41 17.66
N ASN A 139 -6.62 13.45 17.36
CA ASN A 139 -6.73 14.75 18.01
C ASN A 139 -7.72 15.69 17.30
N GLU A 140 -7.85 15.59 15.99
CA GLU A 140 -8.46 16.64 15.17
C GLU A 140 -9.61 16.16 14.27
N ALA A 141 -9.87 14.84 14.14
CA ALA A 141 -10.82 14.32 13.16
C ALA A 141 -12.19 15.00 13.16
N ALA A 142 -12.70 15.40 14.32
CA ALA A 142 -14.00 16.05 14.44
C ALA A 142 -14.03 17.48 13.85
N THR A 143 -12.89 18.15 13.77
CA THR A 143 -12.75 19.55 13.32
C THR A 143 -12.05 19.69 11.97
N MET A 144 -11.48 18.62 11.45
CA MET A 144 -10.83 18.62 10.13
C MET A 144 -11.83 18.88 9.01
N ASP A 145 -11.35 19.50 7.95
CA ASP A 145 -12.08 19.50 6.68
C ASP A 145 -12.45 18.08 6.26
N PRO A 146 -13.70 17.83 5.83
CA PRO A 146 -14.15 16.48 5.50
C PRO A 146 -13.31 15.79 4.42
N ALA A 147 -12.84 16.50 3.40
CA ALA A 147 -12.02 15.95 2.34
C ALA A 147 -10.63 15.58 2.86
N GLU A 148 -10.01 16.45 3.69
CA GLU A 148 -8.72 16.19 4.33
C GLU A 148 -8.79 14.99 5.29
N ARG A 149 -9.85 14.92 6.09
CA ARG A 149 -10.09 13.79 6.98
C ARG A 149 -10.22 12.47 6.22
N ARG A 150 -11.03 12.46 5.14
CA ARG A 150 -11.17 11.29 4.29
C ARG A 150 -9.83 10.85 3.68
N LYS A 151 -9.03 11.80 3.19
CA LYS A 151 -7.69 11.53 2.65
C LYS A 151 -6.78 10.91 3.69
N ALA A 152 -6.75 11.46 4.91
CA ALA A 152 -5.93 10.92 6.00
C ALA A 152 -6.33 9.48 6.35
N ILE A 153 -7.62 9.17 6.37
CA ILE A 153 -8.12 7.80 6.57
C ILE A 153 -7.69 6.90 5.41
N ALA A 154 -7.87 7.33 4.16
CA ALA A 154 -7.50 6.56 2.97
C ALA A 154 -6.00 6.26 2.94
N LEU A 155 -5.15 7.22 3.30
CA LEU A 155 -3.70 7.04 3.40
C LEU A 155 -3.32 6.00 4.45
N ILE A 156 -3.93 6.01 5.64
CA ILE A 156 -3.67 4.98 6.67
C ILE A 156 -4.08 3.60 6.16
N VAL A 157 -5.26 3.48 5.53
CA VAL A 157 -5.76 2.22 4.97
C VAL A 157 -4.77 1.67 3.94
N HIS A 158 -4.28 2.53 3.06
CA HIS A 158 -3.36 2.19 1.99
C HIS A 158 -1.97 1.80 2.51
N PHE A 159 -1.33 2.65 3.31
CA PHE A 159 0.02 2.43 3.81
C PHE A 159 0.14 1.20 4.72
N ILE A 160 -0.88 0.88 5.52
CA ILE A 160 -0.88 -0.39 6.25
C ILE A 160 -0.98 -1.58 5.29
N GLY A 161 -1.64 -1.44 4.16
CA GLY A 161 -1.60 -2.43 3.08
C GLY A 161 -0.20 -2.57 2.50
N ASP A 162 0.40 -1.48 2.08
CA ASP A 162 1.69 -1.44 1.39
C ASP A 162 2.84 -2.00 2.25
N MET A 163 2.89 -1.64 3.53
CA MET A 163 3.92 -2.18 4.43
C MET A 163 3.86 -3.70 4.60
N HIS A 164 2.76 -4.34 4.18
CA HIS A 164 2.62 -5.80 4.18
C HIS A 164 2.84 -6.42 2.79
N CYS A 165 3.04 -5.60 1.76
CA CYS A 165 3.38 -6.10 0.42
C CYS A 165 4.87 -6.46 0.37
N PRO A 166 5.23 -7.71 0.01
CA PRO A 166 6.63 -8.15 0.01
C PRO A 166 7.56 -7.28 -0.83
N VAL A 167 7.07 -6.67 -1.89
CA VAL A 167 7.88 -5.85 -2.81
C VAL A 167 7.92 -4.36 -2.45
N HIS A 168 7.21 -3.95 -1.40
CA HIS A 168 7.22 -2.58 -0.89
C HIS A 168 8.18 -2.37 0.29
N ILE A 169 9.27 -3.13 0.30
CA ILE A 169 10.28 -3.08 1.36
C ILE A 169 11.65 -2.80 0.75
N VAL A 170 12.25 -1.70 1.18
CA VAL A 170 13.61 -1.30 0.78
C VAL A 170 14.60 -1.73 1.88
N TYR A 171 15.57 -2.53 1.52
CA TYR A 171 16.56 -3.07 2.45
C TYR A 171 17.87 -2.31 2.35
N LEU A 172 18.32 -1.69 3.46
CA LEU A 172 19.64 -1.06 3.56
C LEU A 172 20.65 -2.04 4.21
N PRO A 173 21.98 -1.93 3.92
CA PRO A 173 22.65 -0.81 3.25
C PRO A 173 22.66 -0.87 1.73
N ASP A 174 22.23 -1.98 1.13
CA ASP A 174 22.41 -2.21 -0.32
C ASP A 174 21.54 -1.31 -1.19
N ASN A 175 20.69 -0.47 -0.59
CA ASN A 175 19.68 0.37 -1.25
C ASN A 175 18.96 -0.39 -2.38
N THR A 176 18.83 -1.69 -2.21
CA THR A 176 18.19 -2.55 -3.16
C THR A 176 16.72 -2.66 -2.76
N ASP A 177 15.91 -1.91 -3.47
CA ASP A 177 14.58 -2.37 -3.75
C ASP A 177 14.72 -3.71 -4.47
N LYS A 178 14.71 -4.77 -3.67
CA LYS A 178 14.94 -6.13 -4.17
C LYS A 178 13.91 -6.56 -5.22
N GLY A 179 12.77 -5.85 -5.30
CA GLY A 179 11.70 -6.11 -6.26
C GLY A 179 11.92 -5.54 -7.66
N HIS A 180 12.86 -4.61 -7.84
CA HIS A 180 13.09 -3.95 -9.14
C HIS A 180 14.04 -4.72 -10.05
N PHE A 181 13.72 -5.96 -10.36
CA PHE A 181 14.40 -6.73 -11.40
C PHE A 181 13.40 -7.28 -12.42
N ASP A 182 13.88 -7.49 -13.64
CA ASP A 182 13.06 -7.99 -14.73
C ASP A 182 12.74 -9.48 -14.59
N VAL A 183 11.50 -9.81 -14.89
CA VAL A 183 10.96 -11.17 -15.01
C VAL A 183 10.06 -11.26 -16.22
N ALA A 184 9.66 -12.46 -16.60
CA ALA A 184 8.64 -12.69 -17.62
C ALA A 184 7.43 -13.42 -17.03
N PHE A 185 6.23 -12.98 -17.35
CA PHE A 185 4.98 -13.64 -16.97
C PHE A 185 3.96 -13.57 -18.12
N GLY A 186 3.30 -14.67 -18.41
CA GLY A 186 2.31 -14.73 -19.50
C GLY A 186 2.87 -14.35 -20.88
N GLY A 187 4.16 -14.61 -21.12
CA GLY A 187 4.85 -14.25 -22.36
C GLY A 187 5.23 -12.78 -22.49
N ARG A 188 5.09 -11.98 -21.44
CA ARG A 188 5.44 -10.55 -21.42
C ARG A 188 6.53 -10.28 -20.40
N LYS A 189 7.43 -9.35 -20.71
CA LYS A 189 8.37 -8.80 -19.73
C LYS A 189 7.63 -7.87 -18.78
N THR A 190 7.96 -7.99 -17.50
CA THR A 190 7.54 -7.08 -16.42
C THR A 190 8.64 -7.03 -15.39
N ASN A 191 8.58 -6.12 -14.43
CA ASN A 191 9.42 -6.23 -13.26
C ASN A 191 8.70 -7.00 -12.14
N TYR A 192 9.47 -7.53 -11.19
CA TYR A 192 8.93 -8.36 -10.11
C TYR A 192 8.01 -7.57 -9.16
N HIS A 193 8.29 -6.30 -8.94
CA HIS A 193 7.43 -5.39 -8.17
C HIS A 193 6.04 -5.29 -8.82
N SER A 194 5.97 -4.88 -10.10
CA SER A 194 4.70 -4.80 -10.84
C SER A 194 3.97 -6.14 -10.95
N PHE A 195 4.71 -7.25 -10.88
CA PHE A 195 4.10 -8.57 -10.86
C PHE A 195 3.33 -8.84 -9.57
N TRP A 196 3.87 -8.43 -8.41
CA TRP A 196 3.17 -8.53 -7.13
C TRP A 196 1.99 -7.57 -7.04
N ASP A 197 2.10 -6.38 -7.61
CA ASP A 197 1.08 -5.33 -7.55
C ASP A 197 -0.21 -5.66 -8.32
N GLY A 198 -0.19 -6.64 -9.19
CA GLY A 198 -1.37 -6.99 -9.96
C GLY A 198 -1.47 -8.48 -10.29
N PRO A 199 -0.62 -9.04 -11.15
CA PRO A 199 -0.73 -10.41 -11.63
C PRO A 199 -0.85 -11.48 -10.53
N VAL A 200 -0.15 -11.33 -9.39
CA VAL A 200 -0.23 -12.27 -8.27
C VAL A 200 -1.65 -12.34 -7.71
N MET A 201 -2.25 -11.19 -7.43
CA MET A 201 -3.62 -11.12 -6.91
C MET A 201 -4.65 -11.54 -7.95
N ASN A 202 -4.51 -11.05 -9.19
CA ASN A 202 -5.42 -11.36 -10.29
C ASN A 202 -5.33 -12.82 -10.78
N GLY A 203 -4.25 -13.52 -10.43
CA GLY A 203 -4.08 -14.95 -10.71
C GLY A 203 -4.86 -15.86 -9.76
N LEU A 204 -5.42 -15.32 -8.68
CA LEU A 204 -6.27 -16.06 -7.75
C LEU A 204 -7.76 -15.83 -8.06
N PRO A 205 -8.63 -16.83 -7.89
CA PRO A 205 -10.05 -16.67 -8.15
C PRO A 205 -10.74 -15.84 -7.06
N GLY A 206 -11.84 -15.20 -7.44
CA GLY A 206 -12.72 -14.49 -6.53
C GLY A 206 -12.50 -12.98 -6.48
N GLY A 207 -13.45 -12.28 -5.84
CA GLY A 207 -13.36 -10.85 -5.56
C GLY A 207 -12.76 -10.57 -4.19
N PHE A 208 -12.60 -9.29 -3.84
CA PHE A 208 -12.00 -8.88 -2.56
C PHE A 208 -12.76 -9.41 -1.34
N GLN A 209 -14.08 -9.53 -1.41
CA GLN A 209 -14.90 -10.03 -0.30
C GLN A 209 -14.67 -11.53 -0.05
N GLU A 210 -14.53 -12.30 -1.14
CA GLU A 210 -14.21 -13.73 -1.05
C GLU A 210 -12.79 -13.92 -0.53
N MET A 211 -11.82 -13.13 -1.02
CA MET A 211 -10.46 -13.14 -0.52
C MET A 211 -10.42 -12.81 0.98
N ALA A 212 -11.11 -11.75 1.40
CA ALA A 212 -11.21 -11.38 2.81
C ALA A 212 -11.80 -12.54 3.66
N TYR A 213 -12.82 -13.22 3.16
CA TYR A 213 -13.38 -14.39 3.84
C TYR A 213 -12.38 -15.54 3.98
N LEU A 214 -11.61 -15.80 2.92
CA LEU A 214 -10.61 -16.87 2.91
C LEU A 214 -9.44 -16.62 3.86
N VAL A 215 -9.05 -15.36 4.06
CA VAL A 215 -7.92 -15.02 4.94
C VAL A 215 -8.33 -14.73 6.39
N ASP A 216 -9.56 -14.32 6.65
CA ASP A 216 -10.08 -13.97 7.98
C ASP A 216 -10.44 -15.22 8.79
N THR A 217 -9.42 -15.97 9.20
CA THR A 217 -9.58 -17.32 9.79
C THR A 217 -9.11 -17.42 11.24
N LYS A 218 -8.64 -16.30 11.84
CA LYS A 218 -8.00 -16.33 13.14
C LYS A 218 -9.00 -16.12 14.29
N SER A 219 -8.76 -16.82 15.39
CA SER A 219 -9.49 -16.62 16.64
C SER A 219 -9.14 -15.25 17.26
N LYS A 220 -10.00 -14.74 18.12
CA LYS A 220 -9.76 -13.50 18.88
C LYS A 220 -8.45 -13.51 19.66
N ARG A 221 -7.99 -14.67 20.11
CA ARG A 221 -6.70 -14.82 20.79
C ARG A 221 -5.53 -14.62 19.81
N GLU A 222 -5.58 -15.27 18.66
CA GLU A 222 -4.54 -15.14 17.63
C GLU A 222 -4.51 -13.73 17.07
N ILE A 223 -5.66 -13.09 16.85
CA ILE A 223 -5.72 -11.68 16.40
C ILE A 223 -5.00 -10.77 17.40
N ARG A 224 -5.24 -10.95 18.71
CA ARG A 224 -4.52 -10.18 19.72
C ARG A 224 -3.00 -10.38 19.66
N GLU A 225 -2.52 -11.58 19.35
CA GLU A 225 -1.08 -11.82 19.16
C GLU A 225 -0.54 -11.14 17.89
N ILE A 226 -1.27 -11.22 16.77
CA ILE A 226 -0.90 -10.60 15.49
C ILE A 226 -0.85 -9.06 15.60
N THR A 227 -1.72 -8.48 16.42
CA THR A 227 -1.84 -7.02 16.57
C THR A 227 -1.03 -6.45 17.74
N LYS A 228 -0.20 -7.26 18.42
CA LYS A 228 0.71 -6.76 19.45
C LYS A 228 1.73 -5.79 18.87
N GLY A 229 2.17 -4.85 19.73
CA GLY A 229 3.14 -3.84 19.35
C GLY A 229 2.51 -2.66 18.61
N ASP A 230 3.31 -1.98 17.85
CA ASP A 230 2.92 -0.83 17.06
C ASP A 230 3.22 -1.01 15.56
N VAL A 231 3.02 0.04 14.79
CA VAL A 231 3.23 0.03 13.34
C VAL A 231 4.66 -0.34 12.94
N TYR A 232 5.67 -0.02 13.77
CA TYR A 232 7.06 -0.37 13.51
C TYR A 232 7.34 -1.86 13.76
N ASP A 233 6.75 -2.43 14.81
CA ASP A 233 6.83 -3.87 15.09
C ASP A 233 6.16 -4.68 13.96
N TRP A 234 5.02 -4.19 13.47
CA TRP A 234 4.30 -4.83 12.36
C TRP A 234 5.08 -4.78 11.05
N ALA A 235 5.72 -3.65 10.77
CA ALA A 235 6.56 -3.49 9.59
C ALA A 235 7.81 -4.38 9.64
N LYS A 236 8.45 -4.51 10.80
CA LYS A 236 9.56 -5.44 11.01
C LYS A 236 9.15 -6.89 10.76
N ASP A 237 8.00 -7.30 11.31
CA ASP A 237 7.44 -8.64 11.09
C ASP A 237 7.18 -8.88 9.60
N SER A 238 6.54 -7.92 8.92
CA SER A 238 6.29 -8.00 7.48
C SER A 238 7.59 -8.08 6.67
N ALA A 239 8.57 -7.23 6.95
CA ALA A 239 9.86 -7.23 6.26
C ALA A 239 10.56 -8.58 6.40
N THR A 240 10.53 -9.17 7.58
CA THR A 240 11.11 -10.48 7.85
C THR A 240 10.44 -11.58 7.02
N GLN A 241 9.10 -11.61 6.98
CA GLN A 241 8.34 -12.60 6.22
C GLN A 241 8.50 -12.40 4.71
N SER A 242 8.61 -11.16 4.26
CA SER A 242 8.68 -10.81 2.84
C SER A 242 9.96 -11.27 2.14
N LEU A 243 11.03 -11.56 2.88
CA LEU A 243 12.26 -12.13 2.31
C LEU A 243 11.98 -13.43 1.54
N GLN A 244 10.99 -14.21 1.94
CA GLN A 244 10.61 -15.45 1.26
C GLN A 244 10.21 -15.22 -0.21
N ALA A 245 9.62 -14.07 -0.53
CA ALA A 245 9.24 -13.74 -1.91
C ALA A 245 10.46 -13.65 -2.83
N TYR A 246 11.61 -13.21 -2.32
CA TYR A 246 12.85 -13.04 -3.08
C TYR A 246 13.69 -14.33 -3.18
N GLU A 247 13.37 -15.35 -2.39
CA GLU A 247 13.98 -16.66 -2.51
C GLU A 247 13.39 -17.46 -3.68
N LEU A 248 12.16 -17.18 -4.05
CA LEU A 248 11.39 -17.93 -5.04
C LEU A 248 11.66 -17.54 -6.49
N VAL A 249 12.11 -16.30 -6.74
CA VAL A 249 12.29 -15.74 -8.08
C VAL A 249 13.62 -15.01 -8.20
N LYS A 250 14.28 -15.19 -9.33
CA LYS A 250 15.56 -14.54 -9.66
C LYS A 250 15.41 -13.62 -10.87
N PRO A 251 16.30 -12.62 -11.01
CA PRO A 251 16.32 -11.77 -12.20
C PRO A 251 16.38 -12.59 -13.50
N GLY A 252 15.45 -12.30 -14.41
CA GLY A 252 15.34 -12.97 -15.72
C GLY A 252 14.49 -14.24 -15.74
N ASP A 253 13.94 -14.67 -14.61
CA ASP A 253 13.09 -15.86 -14.57
C ASP A 253 11.79 -15.68 -15.37
N VAL A 254 11.31 -16.80 -15.89
CA VAL A 254 9.96 -16.93 -16.44
C VAL A 254 9.06 -17.49 -15.34
N ILE A 255 8.22 -16.62 -14.80
CA ILE A 255 7.31 -16.98 -13.72
C ILE A 255 6.18 -17.86 -14.27
N PRO A 256 5.96 -19.06 -13.71
CA PRO A 256 4.88 -19.93 -14.14
C PRO A 256 3.49 -19.37 -13.76
N SER A 257 2.47 -19.69 -14.53
CA SER A 257 1.09 -19.27 -14.23
C SER A 257 0.53 -19.83 -12.92
N THR A 258 1.16 -20.85 -12.36
CA THR A 258 0.82 -21.45 -11.06
C THR A 258 1.39 -20.65 -9.88
N PHE A 259 2.34 -19.76 -10.11
CA PHE A 259 3.03 -19.02 -9.05
C PHE A 259 2.11 -18.35 -8.02
N PRO A 260 0.97 -17.74 -8.38
CA PRO A 260 0.05 -17.19 -7.39
C PRO A 260 -0.45 -18.21 -6.37
N TYR A 261 -0.57 -19.48 -6.77
CA TYR A 261 -0.93 -20.57 -5.87
C TYR A 261 0.25 -21.02 -5.00
N ASP A 262 1.46 -20.98 -5.51
CA ASP A 262 2.67 -21.37 -4.79
C ASP A 262 3.00 -20.38 -3.66
N VAL A 263 2.80 -19.07 -3.89
CA VAL A 263 3.02 -18.01 -2.90
C VAL A 263 1.80 -17.75 -2.00
N ARG A 264 0.68 -18.41 -2.22
CA ARG A 264 -0.56 -18.20 -1.49
C ARG A 264 -0.42 -18.23 0.04
N PRO A 265 0.37 -19.11 0.67
CA PRO A 265 0.54 -19.08 2.13
C PRO A 265 1.12 -17.76 2.62
N LEU A 266 2.15 -17.23 1.97
CA LEU A 266 2.74 -15.92 2.28
C LEU A 266 1.73 -14.81 2.01
N LEU A 267 1.14 -14.79 0.82
CA LEU A 267 0.15 -13.82 0.39
C LEU A 267 -1.01 -13.71 1.40
N TYR A 268 -1.61 -14.86 1.76
CA TYR A 268 -2.73 -14.90 2.71
C TYR A 268 -2.34 -14.46 4.12
N SER A 269 -1.11 -14.76 4.56
CA SER A 269 -0.64 -14.29 5.85
C SER A 269 -0.48 -12.78 5.88
N GLN A 270 0.08 -12.19 4.83
CA GLN A 270 0.27 -10.74 4.74
C GLN A 270 -1.06 -9.99 4.64
N LEU A 271 -1.97 -10.41 3.75
CA LEU A 271 -3.31 -9.80 3.64
C LEU A 271 -4.08 -9.85 4.97
N ARG A 272 -4.06 -11.00 5.63
CA ARG A 272 -4.72 -11.21 6.92
C ARG A 272 -4.13 -10.32 8.01
N ASN A 273 -2.80 -10.33 8.14
CA ASN A 273 -2.10 -9.56 9.18
C ASN A 273 -2.31 -8.06 8.96
N ALA A 274 -2.22 -7.59 7.70
CA ALA A 274 -2.55 -6.22 7.33
C ALA A 274 -3.96 -5.83 7.75
N GLY A 275 -4.96 -6.67 7.45
CA GLY A 275 -6.36 -6.40 7.79
C GLY A 275 -6.60 -6.29 9.30
N TYR A 276 -6.04 -7.21 10.10
CA TYR A 276 -6.18 -7.15 11.56
C TYR A 276 -5.45 -5.96 12.18
N ARG A 277 -4.25 -5.64 11.68
CA ARG A 277 -3.45 -4.50 12.12
C ARG A 277 -4.09 -3.17 11.74
N LEU A 278 -4.68 -3.08 10.56
CA LEU A 278 -5.48 -1.93 10.14
C LEU A 278 -6.70 -1.73 11.07
N ALA A 279 -7.43 -2.81 11.38
CA ALA A 279 -8.53 -2.72 12.34
C ALA A 279 -8.07 -2.24 13.71
N ALA A 280 -6.95 -2.78 14.22
CA ALA A 280 -6.37 -2.37 15.49
C ALA A 280 -6.01 -0.88 15.49
N GLN A 281 -5.36 -0.39 14.42
CA GLN A 281 -5.00 1.01 14.26
C GLN A 281 -6.21 1.93 14.22
N LEU A 282 -7.24 1.59 13.43
CA LEU A 282 -8.47 2.38 13.34
C LEU A 282 -9.29 2.37 14.65
N ASN A 283 -9.32 1.23 15.33
CA ASN A 283 -9.96 1.12 16.65
C ASN A 283 -9.25 1.98 17.71
N GLU A 284 -7.93 2.11 17.62
CA GLU A 284 -7.14 2.99 18.52
C GLU A 284 -7.34 4.47 18.19
N ILE A 285 -7.46 4.83 16.92
CA ILE A 285 -7.70 6.21 16.49
C ILE A 285 -9.08 6.69 16.94
N PHE A 286 -10.10 5.87 16.77
CA PHE A 286 -11.52 6.24 16.97
C PHE A 286 -12.13 5.61 18.25
N LYS A 287 -11.31 5.39 19.27
CA LYS A 287 -11.73 4.85 20.57
C LYS A 287 -12.54 5.83 21.43
#